data_af7b52419f58d4c6b097848238cf31ac
#
_entry.id   af7b52419f58d4c6b097848238cf31ac
#
_cell.length_a   1.000
_cell.length_b   1.000
_cell.length_c   1.000
_cell.angle_alpha   90.00
_cell.angle_beta   90.00
_cell.angle_gamma   90.00
#
_symmetry.space_group_name_H-M   'P 1'
#
loop_
_entity.id
_entity.type
_entity.pdbx_description
1 polymer ?
#
loop_
_entity_poly.entity_id
_entity_poly.type
_entity_poly.pdbx_seq_one_letter_code
_entity_poly.pdbx_strand_id
1 'polypeptide(L)'
;YYKEGPFILLNHTGMLDDCFTCAHEAGHSIHTTLANANQPVATADYTIFVAEIASTFNEQLLLDHLLSKTTDKETRLVLLQSAIDGLIATFYRQTLFADYEYQAHKLVEEGKPVTVDVLSSIMKDLYLEYYGIDLNNEPYKEYVWAYIPHFFHSPFYVYQYATCYASSLQIYDMVKNNVPGALDNYLNMLKAGGSDYPVEIVKKGG
;
A
#
# COMPACT_ATOMS: atom_id res chain seq x y z
N TYR A 1 -18.11 2.76 -10.93
CA TYR A 1 -18.65 2.33 -12.24
C TYR A 1 -18.10 3.22 -13.34
N TYR A 2 -17.79 2.64 -14.50
CA TYR A 2 -17.22 3.37 -15.63
C TYR A 2 -18.12 4.53 -16.05
N LYS A 3 -17.56 5.76 -16.06
CA LYS A 3 -18.24 7.05 -16.36
C LYS A 3 -19.39 7.46 -15.43
N GLU A 4 -19.70 6.68 -14.39
CA GLU A 4 -20.70 7.08 -13.37
C GLU A 4 -20.08 7.84 -12.19
N GLY A 5 -18.74 7.95 -12.18
CA GLY A 5 -17.95 8.55 -11.11
C GLY A 5 -17.58 7.56 -10.00
N PRO A 6 -16.50 7.85 -9.27
CA PRO A 6 -16.14 7.10 -8.07
C PRO A 6 -17.08 7.44 -6.92
N PHE A 7 -17.33 6.45 -6.05
CA PHE A 7 -18.07 6.60 -4.81
C PHE A 7 -17.18 6.20 -3.65
N ILE A 8 -17.11 7.02 -2.61
CA ILE A 8 -16.35 6.75 -1.39
C ILE A 8 -17.33 6.46 -0.26
N LEU A 9 -17.11 5.36 0.45
CA LEU A 9 -17.82 5.02 1.67
C LEU A 9 -16.82 4.99 2.83
N LEU A 10 -17.02 5.84 3.82
CA LEU A 10 -16.15 5.96 4.98
C LEU A 10 -16.91 5.70 6.27
N ASN A 11 -16.27 5.01 7.21
CA ASN A 11 -16.71 4.92 8.60
C ASN A 11 -15.89 5.92 9.44
N HIS A 12 -16.24 7.20 9.38
CA HIS A 12 -15.49 8.28 10.00
C HIS A 12 -15.79 8.40 11.49
N THR A 13 -14.78 8.29 12.34
CA THR A 13 -14.88 8.33 13.80
C THR A 13 -14.34 9.62 14.43
N GLY A 14 -13.76 10.52 13.62
CA GLY A 14 -13.19 11.79 14.06
C GLY A 14 -11.72 11.69 14.50
N MET A 15 -11.05 10.59 14.15
CA MET A 15 -9.63 10.39 14.44
C MET A 15 -8.75 10.92 13.30
N LEU A 16 -7.46 11.17 13.59
CA LEU A 16 -6.48 11.59 12.58
C LEU A 16 -6.38 10.59 11.42
N ASP A 17 -6.42 9.30 11.74
CA ASP A 17 -6.38 8.21 10.77
C ASP A 17 -7.52 8.27 9.73
N ASP A 18 -8.71 8.71 10.15
CA ASP A 18 -9.84 8.90 9.24
C ASP A 18 -9.56 9.96 8.17
N CYS A 19 -8.77 10.98 8.52
CA CYS A 19 -8.38 12.01 7.55
C CYS A 19 -7.43 11.44 6.49
N PHE A 20 -6.48 10.61 6.91
CA PHE A 20 -5.58 9.90 5.97
C PHE A 20 -6.35 8.88 5.14
N THR A 21 -7.27 8.13 5.73
CA THR A 21 -8.18 7.23 4.99
C THR A 21 -8.97 7.99 3.93
N CYS A 22 -9.52 9.17 4.26
CA CYS A 22 -10.23 10.00 3.29
C CYS A 22 -9.32 10.45 2.14
N ALA A 23 -8.07 10.84 2.43
CA ALA A 23 -7.09 11.22 1.41
C ALA A 23 -6.70 10.02 0.54
N HIS A 24 -6.55 8.84 1.15
CA HIS A 24 -6.30 7.57 0.48
C HIS A 24 -7.39 7.25 -0.55
N GLU A 25 -8.64 7.21 -0.11
CA GLU A 25 -9.78 6.92 -0.98
C GLU A 25 -9.99 7.99 -2.06
N ALA A 26 -9.67 9.25 -1.76
CA ALA A 26 -9.66 10.31 -2.76
C ALA A 26 -8.57 10.07 -3.83
N GLY A 27 -7.42 9.50 -3.48
CA GLY A 27 -6.39 9.09 -4.42
C GLY A 27 -6.88 8.03 -5.42
N HIS A 28 -7.57 7.00 -4.94
CA HIS A 28 -8.23 6.01 -5.80
C HIS A 28 -9.28 6.66 -6.71
N SER A 29 -10.06 7.60 -6.16
CA SER A 29 -11.08 8.33 -6.91
C SER A 29 -10.50 9.17 -8.04
N ILE A 30 -9.37 9.84 -7.80
CA ILE A 30 -8.63 10.61 -8.81
C ILE A 30 -8.11 9.67 -9.90
N HIS A 31 -7.48 8.55 -9.52
CA HIS A 31 -6.98 7.56 -10.46
C HIS A 31 -8.09 7.04 -11.36
N THR A 32 -9.18 6.56 -10.76
CA THR A 32 -10.35 6.06 -11.49
C THR A 32 -10.93 7.10 -12.43
N THR A 33 -11.06 8.34 -11.98
CA THR A 33 -11.58 9.44 -12.81
C THR A 33 -10.70 9.71 -14.03
N LEU A 34 -9.37 9.75 -13.82
CA LEU A 34 -8.42 9.99 -14.91
C LEU A 34 -8.36 8.80 -15.88
N ALA A 35 -8.34 7.57 -15.37
CA ALA A 35 -8.37 6.38 -16.19
C ALA A 35 -9.66 6.32 -17.05
N ASN A 36 -10.83 6.49 -16.44
CA ASN A 36 -12.12 6.45 -17.12
C ASN A 36 -12.29 7.57 -18.18
N ALA A 37 -11.67 8.71 -17.96
CA ALA A 37 -11.72 9.82 -18.92
C ALA A 37 -10.81 9.60 -20.15
N ASN A 38 -9.77 8.79 -20.01
CA ASN A 38 -8.71 8.64 -21.04
C ASN A 38 -8.67 7.24 -21.67
N GLN A 39 -9.36 6.24 -21.08
CA GLN A 39 -9.34 4.86 -21.56
C GLN A 39 -10.72 4.39 -21.98
N PRO A 40 -10.83 3.50 -22.99
CA PRO A 40 -12.06 2.77 -23.25
C PRO A 40 -12.35 1.79 -22.09
N VAL A 41 -13.61 1.36 -21.95
CA VAL A 41 -14.04 0.48 -20.85
C VAL A 41 -13.18 -0.78 -20.67
N ALA A 42 -12.66 -1.31 -21.76
CA ALA A 42 -11.84 -2.54 -21.73
C ALA A 42 -10.46 -2.35 -21.05
N THR A 43 -9.96 -1.12 -20.97
CA THR A 43 -8.64 -0.79 -20.40
C THR A 43 -8.72 0.33 -19.35
N ALA A 44 -9.91 0.69 -18.91
CA ALA A 44 -10.10 1.71 -17.88
C ALA A 44 -9.73 1.20 -16.48
N ASP A 45 -10.00 -0.08 -16.19
CA ASP A 45 -9.63 -0.69 -14.94
C ASP A 45 -8.12 -0.95 -14.90
N TYR A 46 -7.51 -0.60 -13.78
CA TYR A 46 -6.08 -0.80 -13.52
C TYR A 46 -5.87 -1.89 -12.47
N THR A 47 -4.71 -2.54 -12.54
CA THR A 47 -4.38 -3.62 -11.62
C THR A 47 -4.06 -3.10 -10.22
N ILE A 48 -4.23 -3.96 -9.21
CA ILE A 48 -3.84 -3.69 -7.83
C ILE A 48 -2.38 -3.27 -7.71
N PHE A 49 -1.50 -3.79 -8.57
CA PHE A 49 -0.08 -3.44 -8.60
C PHE A 49 0.19 -1.93 -8.75
N VAL A 50 -0.74 -1.16 -9.31
CA VAL A 50 -0.62 0.31 -9.46
C VAL A 50 -1.66 1.08 -8.65
N ALA A 51 -2.69 0.40 -8.15
CA ALA A 51 -3.83 1.04 -7.50
C ALA A 51 -3.41 1.90 -6.30
N GLU A 52 -2.54 1.35 -5.45
CA GLU A 52 -2.12 2.00 -4.20
C GLU A 52 -1.08 3.13 -4.39
N ILE A 53 -0.62 3.36 -5.62
CA ILE A 53 0.32 4.47 -5.87
C ILE A 53 -0.39 5.82 -5.71
N ALA A 54 -1.60 5.96 -6.24
CA ALA A 54 -2.35 7.21 -6.16
C ALA A 54 -2.87 7.49 -4.75
N SER A 55 -3.33 6.46 -4.05
CA SER A 55 -3.82 6.56 -2.68
C SER A 55 -2.72 6.99 -1.71
N THR A 56 -1.58 6.29 -1.72
CA THR A 56 -0.44 6.60 -0.86
C THR A 56 0.26 7.90 -1.25
N PHE A 57 0.28 8.28 -2.53
CA PHE A 57 0.73 9.60 -2.97
C PHE A 57 -0.12 10.71 -2.35
N ASN A 58 -1.43 10.55 -2.32
CA ASN A 58 -2.35 11.51 -1.71
C ASN A 58 -2.17 11.63 -0.19
N GLU A 59 -1.87 10.53 0.50
CA GLU A 59 -1.51 10.56 1.92
C GLU A 59 -0.26 11.41 2.17
N GLN A 60 0.77 11.29 1.31
CA GLN A 60 1.98 12.11 1.42
C GLN A 60 1.70 13.61 1.18
N LEU A 61 0.84 13.94 0.23
CA LEU A 61 0.38 15.33 0.03
C LEU A 61 -0.31 15.88 1.28
N LEU A 62 -1.19 15.09 1.89
CA LEU A 62 -1.88 15.48 3.13
C LEU A 62 -0.90 15.66 4.28
N LEU A 63 0.02 14.73 4.49
CA LEU A 63 1.04 14.80 5.52
C LEU A 63 1.87 16.09 5.41
N ASP A 64 2.41 16.36 4.23
CA ASP A 64 3.20 17.57 3.97
C ASP A 64 2.37 18.86 4.17
N HIS A 65 1.12 18.84 3.72
CA HIS A 65 0.21 19.97 3.94
C HIS A 65 0.02 20.24 5.44
N LEU A 66 -0.29 19.22 6.23
CA LEU A 66 -0.51 19.34 7.67
C LEU A 66 0.78 19.81 8.37
N LEU A 67 1.94 19.25 8.04
CA LEU A 67 3.23 19.65 8.57
C LEU A 67 3.59 21.11 8.22
N SER A 68 3.15 21.60 7.06
CA SER A 68 3.37 22.99 6.65
C SER A 68 2.47 23.99 7.39
N LYS A 69 1.32 23.54 7.90
CA LYS A 69 0.32 24.39 8.58
C LYS A 69 0.51 24.45 10.08
N THR A 70 1.23 23.52 10.69
CA THR A 70 1.45 23.52 12.14
C THR A 70 2.88 23.81 12.51
N THR A 71 3.06 24.69 13.49
CA THR A 71 4.34 24.97 14.17
C THR A 71 4.40 24.32 15.55
N ASP A 72 3.26 23.81 16.03
CA ASP A 72 3.19 23.13 17.32
C ASP A 72 3.99 21.83 17.30
N LYS A 73 4.91 21.71 18.27
CA LYS A 73 5.84 20.58 18.34
C LYS A 73 5.15 19.26 18.62
N GLU A 74 4.14 19.24 19.47
CA GLU A 74 3.42 18.02 19.83
C GLU A 74 2.62 17.51 18.64
N THR A 75 1.87 18.37 17.97
CA THR A 75 1.14 18.04 16.74
C THR A 75 2.09 17.53 15.66
N ARG A 76 3.25 18.14 15.47
CA ARG A 76 4.25 17.67 14.50
C ARG A 76 4.78 16.29 14.85
N LEU A 77 5.02 16.00 16.12
CA LEU A 77 5.46 14.68 16.58
C LEU A 77 4.40 13.61 16.30
N VAL A 78 3.13 13.89 16.55
CA VAL A 78 2.02 12.98 16.25
C VAL A 78 1.93 12.68 14.76
N LEU A 79 2.02 13.71 13.90
CA LEU A 79 1.99 13.54 12.45
C LEU A 79 3.17 12.69 11.95
N LEU A 80 4.37 12.95 12.44
CA LEU A 80 5.56 12.18 12.05
C LEU A 80 5.52 10.74 12.58
N GLN A 81 5.01 10.52 13.79
CA GLN A 81 4.80 9.20 14.35
C GLN A 81 3.79 8.41 13.49
N SER A 82 2.67 9.03 13.13
CA SER A 82 1.67 8.43 12.25
C SER A 82 2.26 8.02 10.90
N ALA A 83 3.14 8.84 10.32
CA ALA A 83 3.84 8.52 9.08
C ALA A 83 4.79 7.32 9.22
N ILE A 84 5.52 7.23 10.35
CA ILE A 84 6.40 6.09 10.65
C ILE A 84 5.57 4.81 10.84
N ASP A 85 4.48 4.90 11.58
CA ASP A 85 3.57 3.76 11.79
C ASP A 85 2.96 3.28 10.46
N GLY A 86 2.59 4.21 9.58
CA GLY A 86 2.15 3.92 8.21
C GLY A 86 3.21 3.19 7.38
N LEU A 87 4.47 3.64 7.43
CA LEU A 87 5.59 2.98 6.77
C LEU A 87 5.78 1.53 7.29
N ILE A 88 5.75 1.36 8.61
CA ILE A 88 5.88 0.04 9.24
C ILE A 88 4.72 -0.87 8.83
N ALA A 89 3.49 -0.36 8.80
CA ALA A 89 2.30 -1.14 8.47
C ALA A 89 2.22 -1.50 6.99
N THR A 90 2.59 -0.57 6.10
CA THR A 90 2.37 -0.71 4.65
C THR A 90 3.59 -1.29 3.93
N PHE A 91 4.80 -1.00 4.40
CA PHE A 91 6.02 -1.51 3.77
C PHE A 91 6.59 -2.71 4.54
N TYR A 92 7.00 -2.53 5.79
CA TYR A 92 7.67 -3.58 6.56
C TYR A 92 6.78 -4.80 6.82
N ARG A 93 5.58 -4.58 7.36
CA ARG A 93 4.64 -5.66 7.65
C ARG A 93 4.22 -6.41 6.40
N GLN A 94 3.94 -5.69 5.32
CA GLN A 94 3.50 -6.34 4.08
C GLN A 94 4.63 -7.10 3.39
N THR A 95 5.88 -6.66 3.52
CA THR A 95 7.04 -7.42 3.06
C THR A 95 7.23 -8.70 3.88
N LEU A 96 7.10 -8.63 5.20
CA LEU A 96 7.11 -9.80 6.08
C LEU A 96 6.00 -10.79 5.68
N PHE A 97 4.79 -10.29 5.44
CA PHE A 97 3.66 -11.14 5.03
C PHE A 97 3.87 -11.76 3.64
N ALA A 98 4.50 -11.05 2.72
CA ALA A 98 4.85 -11.58 1.41
C ALA A 98 5.90 -12.71 1.50
N ASP A 99 6.89 -12.55 2.38
CA ASP A 99 7.89 -13.59 2.65
C ASP A 99 7.26 -14.82 3.31
N TYR A 100 6.37 -14.60 4.28
CA TYR A 100 5.57 -15.68 4.88
C TYR A 100 4.78 -16.46 3.81
N GLU A 101 4.06 -15.76 2.95
CA GLU A 101 3.28 -16.35 1.87
C GLU A 101 4.16 -17.15 0.90
N TYR A 102 5.28 -16.58 0.51
CA TYR A 102 6.26 -17.25 -0.34
C TYR A 102 6.79 -18.55 0.29
N GLN A 103 7.19 -18.51 1.57
CA GLN A 103 7.70 -19.69 2.28
C GLN A 103 6.62 -20.76 2.43
N ALA A 104 5.39 -20.39 2.78
CA ALA A 104 4.28 -21.31 2.90
C ALA A 104 3.93 -22.01 1.56
N HIS A 105 3.86 -21.25 0.47
CA HIS A 105 3.64 -21.80 -0.86
C HIS A 105 4.77 -22.74 -1.32
N LYS A 106 6.02 -22.34 -1.05
CA LYS A 106 7.19 -23.16 -1.38
C LYS A 106 7.18 -24.53 -0.69
N LEU A 107 6.73 -24.61 0.56
CA LEU A 107 6.56 -25.89 1.25
C LEU A 107 5.59 -26.81 0.51
N VAL A 108 4.47 -26.27 0.04
CA VAL A 108 3.47 -27.04 -0.75
C VAL A 108 4.07 -27.52 -2.07
N GLU A 109 4.78 -26.67 -2.80
CA GLU A 109 5.45 -27.01 -4.06
C GLU A 109 6.50 -28.11 -3.87
N GLU A 110 7.19 -28.12 -2.73
CA GLU A 110 8.18 -29.14 -2.35
C GLU A 110 7.53 -30.41 -1.78
N GLY A 111 6.21 -30.50 -1.69
CA GLY A 111 5.48 -31.64 -1.14
C GLY A 111 5.66 -31.82 0.37
N LYS A 112 6.05 -30.75 1.10
CA LYS A 112 6.23 -30.75 2.54
C LYS A 112 4.89 -30.52 3.25
N PRO A 113 4.68 -31.08 4.46
CA PRO A 113 3.47 -30.86 5.20
C PRO A 113 3.34 -29.41 5.66
N VAL A 114 2.14 -28.84 5.53
CA VAL A 114 1.79 -27.50 6.02
C VAL A 114 0.83 -27.68 7.18
N THR A 115 1.35 -27.52 8.40
CA THR A 115 0.57 -27.63 9.66
C THR A 115 0.55 -26.28 10.37
N VAL A 116 -0.33 -26.13 11.36
CA VAL A 116 -0.39 -24.93 12.20
C VAL A 116 0.98 -24.63 12.82
N ASP A 117 1.67 -25.65 13.32
CA ASP A 117 2.98 -25.49 13.96
C ASP A 117 4.04 -25.00 12.98
N VAL A 118 4.05 -25.54 11.75
CA VAL A 118 4.99 -25.12 10.70
C VAL A 118 4.71 -23.67 10.30
N LEU A 119 3.46 -23.31 10.05
CA LEU A 119 3.06 -21.95 9.68
C LEU A 119 3.39 -20.95 10.79
N SER A 120 3.13 -21.32 12.04
CA SER A 120 3.44 -20.47 13.19
C SER A 120 4.95 -20.33 13.43
N SER A 121 5.75 -21.38 13.14
CA SER A 121 7.21 -21.29 13.20
C SER A 121 7.76 -20.29 12.18
N ILE A 122 7.29 -20.33 10.91
CA ILE A 122 7.68 -19.35 9.89
C ILE A 122 7.37 -17.93 10.38
N MET A 123 6.17 -17.71 10.94
CA MET A 123 5.78 -16.39 11.44
C MET A 123 6.70 -15.91 12.57
N LYS A 124 7.07 -16.79 13.51
CA LYS A 124 8.01 -16.47 14.60
C LYS A 124 9.38 -16.05 14.07
N ASP A 125 9.91 -16.82 13.12
CA ASP A 125 11.23 -16.57 12.54
C ASP A 125 11.23 -15.22 11.79
N LEU A 126 10.20 -14.92 11.05
CA LEU A 126 10.04 -13.64 10.34
C LEU A 126 9.88 -12.44 11.28
N TYR A 127 9.13 -12.57 12.38
CA TYR A 127 9.05 -11.49 13.37
C TYR A 127 10.39 -11.22 14.04
N LEU A 128 11.17 -12.26 14.30
CA LEU A 128 12.53 -12.10 14.81
C LEU A 128 13.44 -11.42 13.79
N GLU A 129 13.38 -11.84 12.52
CA GLU A 129 14.21 -11.29 11.44
C GLU A 129 13.87 -9.83 11.13
N TYR A 130 12.57 -9.50 10.94
CA TYR A 130 12.14 -8.18 10.49
C TYR A 130 12.06 -7.15 11.62
N TYR A 131 11.70 -7.56 12.82
CA TYR A 131 11.45 -6.65 13.95
C TYR A 131 12.37 -6.86 15.14
N GLY A 132 13.15 -7.94 15.18
CA GLY A 132 13.92 -8.33 16.36
C GLY A 132 13.05 -8.76 17.54
N ILE A 133 11.78 -9.14 17.28
CA ILE A 133 10.81 -9.52 18.31
C ILE A 133 10.76 -11.05 18.42
N ASP A 134 11.09 -11.57 19.58
CA ASP A 134 10.90 -12.99 19.91
C ASP A 134 9.45 -13.23 20.36
N LEU A 135 8.65 -13.85 19.50
CA LEU A 135 7.24 -14.16 19.77
C LEU A 135 7.02 -15.26 20.80
N ASN A 136 8.06 -15.96 21.28
CA ASN A 136 7.90 -16.93 22.34
C ASN A 136 7.39 -16.31 23.66
N ASN A 137 7.57 -15.01 23.84
CA ASN A 137 7.09 -14.24 24.98
C ASN A 137 5.79 -13.49 24.72
N GLU A 138 5.20 -13.64 23.51
CA GLU A 138 4.02 -12.91 23.07
C GLU A 138 2.92 -13.89 22.65
N PRO A 139 2.11 -14.37 23.59
CA PRO A 139 1.14 -15.43 23.32
C PRO A 139 0.17 -15.02 22.19
N TYR A 140 -0.08 -15.97 21.31
CA TYR A 140 -1.00 -15.90 20.17
C TYR A 140 -0.52 -15.03 18.98
N LYS A 141 0.55 -14.26 19.08
CA LYS A 141 1.04 -13.46 17.94
C LYS A 141 1.59 -14.30 16.78
N GLU A 142 2.04 -15.53 17.08
CA GLU A 142 2.44 -16.50 16.06
C GLU A 142 1.30 -16.93 15.13
N TYR A 143 0.05 -16.70 15.53
CA TYR A 143 -1.14 -17.04 14.74
C TYR A 143 -1.67 -15.87 13.90
N VAL A 144 -0.96 -14.75 13.81
CA VAL A 144 -1.40 -13.58 13.03
C VAL A 144 -1.75 -13.94 11.58
N TRP A 145 -1.08 -14.93 10.99
CA TRP A 145 -1.35 -15.44 9.66
C TRP A 145 -2.80 -15.93 9.49
N ALA A 146 -3.42 -16.44 10.55
CA ALA A 146 -4.75 -17.04 10.50
C ALA A 146 -5.87 -16.01 10.31
N TYR A 147 -5.64 -14.73 10.64
CA TYR A 147 -6.65 -13.68 10.47
C TYR A 147 -6.36 -12.72 9.30
N ILE A 148 -5.29 -12.95 8.52
CA ILE A 148 -5.02 -12.16 7.32
C ILE A 148 -5.81 -12.74 6.14
N PRO A 149 -6.93 -12.12 5.73
CA PRO A 149 -7.81 -12.69 4.72
C PRO A 149 -7.14 -12.83 3.36
N HIS A 150 -6.16 -11.97 3.06
CA HIS A 150 -5.43 -11.97 1.79
C HIS A 150 -4.77 -13.32 1.50
N PHE A 151 -4.19 -13.99 2.49
CA PHE A 151 -3.55 -15.30 2.30
C PHE A 151 -4.51 -16.38 1.81
N PHE A 152 -5.81 -16.23 2.07
CA PHE A 152 -6.85 -17.23 1.75
C PHE A 152 -7.66 -16.87 0.51
N HIS A 153 -7.85 -15.58 0.24
CA HIS A 153 -8.75 -15.11 -0.80
C HIS A 153 -8.03 -14.43 -1.98
N SER A 154 -6.82 -13.96 -1.77
CA SER A 154 -6.08 -13.19 -2.76
C SER A 154 -4.58 -13.50 -2.68
N PRO A 155 -4.16 -14.72 -3.10
CA PRO A 155 -2.75 -15.11 -3.06
C PRO A 155 -1.85 -14.13 -3.79
N PHE A 156 -0.67 -13.87 -3.22
CA PHE A 156 0.33 -12.94 -3.76
C PHE A 156 -0.16 -11.49 -3.92
N TYR A 157 -1.12 -11.10 -3.08
CA TYR A 157 -1.63 -9.72 -3.06
C TYR A 157 -0.74 -8.78 -2.24
N VAL A 158 -0.30 -9.21 -1.04
CA VAL A 158 0.24 -8.31 -0.01
C VAL A 158 1.58 -7.65 -0.37
N TYR A 159 2.42 -8.27 -1.21
CA TYR A 159 3.67 -7.64 -1.66
C TYR A 159 3.42 -6.34 -2.45
N GLN A 160 2.26 -6.22 -3.08
CA GLN A 160 1.90 -5.08 -3.91
C GLN A 160 1.76 -3.79 -3.10
N TYR A 161 1.39 -3.87 -1.83
CA TYR A 161 1.41 -2.71 -0.94
C TYR A 161 2.81 -2.11 -0.81
N ALA A 162 3.82 -2.95 -0.59
CA ALA A 162 5.20 -2.48 -0.44
C ALA A 162 5.75 -1.87 -1.75
N THR A 163 5.49 -2.52 -2.90
CA THR A 163 5.93 -2.01 -4.20
C THR A 163 5.24 -0.70 -4.58
N CYS A 164 3.93 -0.60 -4.37
CA CYS A 164 3.18 0.63 -4.59
C CYS A 164 3.66 1.76 -3.69
N TYR A 165 3.85 1.48 -2.40
CA TYR A 165 4.31 2.47 -1.43
C TYR A 165 5.69 3.03 -1.79
N ALA A 166 6.65 2.16 -2.13
CA ALA A 166 7.97 2.60 -2.58
C ALA A 166 7.90 3.45 -3.86
N SER A 167 7.11 3.03 -4.85
CA SER A 167 6.93 3.76 -6.10
C SER A 167 6.27 5.13 -5.85
N SER A 168 5.25 5.18 -5.00
CA SER A 168 4.56 6.44 -4.70
C SER A 168 5.46 7.44 -3.98
N LEU A 169 6.30 6.99 -3.05
CA LEU A 169 7.26 7.86 -2.35
C LEU A 169 8.30 8.44 -3.32
N GLN A 170 8.81 7.63 -4.25
CA GLN A 170 9.74 8.11 -5.27
C GLN A 170 9.09 9.15 -6.19
N ILE A 171 7.89 8.85 -6.72
CA ILE A 171 7.15 9.77 -7.58
C ILE A 171 6.82 11.06 -6.81
N TYR A 172 6.38 10.92 -5.54
CA TYR A 172 6.09 12.06 -4.69
C TYR A 172 7.31 12.96 -4.48
N ASP A 173 8.47 12.38 -4.19
CA ASP A 173 9.72 13.13 -4.01
C ASP A 173 10.10 13.91 -5.28
N MET A 174 9.98 13.28 -6.45
CA MET A 174 10.23 13.95 -7.73
C MET A 174 9.26 15.12 -7.96
N VAL A 175 7.97 14.94 -7.70
CA VAL A 175 6.96 16.00 -7.86
C VAL A 175 7.20 17.13 -6.86
N LYS A 176 7.47 16.81 -5.60
CA LYS A 176 7.74 17.77 -4.52
C LYS A 176 8.98 18.62 -4.81
N ASN A 177 10.02 18.03 -5.37
CA ASN A 177 11.26 18.70 -5.72
C ASN A 177 11.21 19.38 -7.11
N ASN A 178 10.03 19.44 -7.75
CA ASN A 178 9.81 20.05 -9.05
C ASN A 178 10.75 19.50 -10.15
N VAL A 179 11.02 18.19 -10.13
CA VAL A 179 11.77 17.53 -11.21
C VAL A 179 10.99 17.74 -12.52
N PRO A 180 11.66 18.24 -13.60
CA PRO A 180 10.97 18.53 -14.84
C PRO A 180 10.18 17.35 -15.40
N GLY A 181 8.89 17.54 -15.63
CA GLY A 181 7.99 16.52 -16.16
C GLY A 181 7.43 15.54 -15.12
N ALA A 182 7.89 15.54 -13.88
CA ALA A 182 7.45 14.55 -12.86
C ALA A 182 5.94 14.54 -12.65
N LEU A 183 5.31 15.69 -12.51
CA LEU A 183 3.85 15.78 -12.35
C LEU A 183 3.11 15.28 -13.59
N ASP A 184 3.56 15.66 -14.78
CA ASP A 184 2.94 15.22 -16.04
C ASP A 184 3.09 13.71 -16.21
N ASN A 185 4.24 13.14 -15.89
CA ASN A 185 4.51 11.71 -15.90
C ASN A 185 3.57 10.98 -14.94
N TYR A 186 3.45 11.44 -13.70
CA TYR A 186 2.51 10.90 -12.72
C TYR A 186 1.07 10.92 -13.23
N LEU A 187 0.59 12.05 -13.72
CA LEU A 187 -0.76 12.18 -14.27
C LEU A 187 -0.96 11.29 -15.51
N ASN A 188 0.04 11.11 -16.35
CA ASN A 188 -0.03 10.23 -17.51
C ASN A 188 -0.05 8.75 -17.09
N MET A 189 0.66 8.38 -16.03
CA MET A 189 0.56 7.05 -15.41
C MET A 189 -0.88 6.77 -14.96
N LEU A 190 -1.52 7.69 -14.25
CA LEU A 190 -2.92 7.53 -13.80
C LEU A 190 -3.89 7.44 -14.98
N LYS A 191 -3.68 8.22 -16.03
CA LYS A 191 -4.52 8.20 -17.24
C LYS A 191 -4.39 6.89 -18.04
N ALA A 192 -3.30 6.16 -17.85
CA ALA A 192 -3.05 4.92 -18.58
C ALA A 192 -3.99 3.78 -18.20
N GLY A 193 -4.62 3.82 -17.02
CA GLY A 193 -5.48 2.74 -16.55
C GLY A 193 -4.78 1.37 -16.64
N GLY A 194 -5.43 0.38 -17.23
CA GLY A 194 -4.88 -0.95 -17.51
C GLY A 194 -4.46 -1.17 -18.97
N SER A 195 -4.04 -0.10 -19.67
CA SER A 195 -3.69 -0.16 -21.11
C SER A 195 -2.37 -0.85 -21.43
N ASP A 196 -1.59 -1.22 -20.41
CA ASP A 196 -0.27 -1.82 -20.56
C ASP A 196 0.03 -2.74 -19.36
N TYR A 197 1.15 -3.46 -19.39
CA TYR A 197 1.62 -4.23 -18.24
C TYR A 197 1.91 -3.30 -17.03
N PRO A 198 1.59 -3.73 -15.79
CA PRO A 198 1.69 -2.89 -14.60
C PRO A 198 3.05 -2.22 -14.43
N VAL A 199 4.14 -2.96 -14.63
CA VAL A 199 5.51 -2.43 -14.53
C VAL A 199 5.77 -1.34 -15.59
N GLU A 200 5.25 -1.50 -16.80
CA GLU A 200 5.40 -0.49 -17.85
C GLU A 200 4.57 0.76 -17.57
N ILE A 201 3.42 0.59 -16.90
CA ILE A 201 2.61 1.73 -16.43
C ILE A 201 3.35 2.50 -15.35
N VAL A 202 3.94 1.81 -14.36
CA VAL A 202 4.72 2.47 -13.29
C VAL A 202 5.92 3.24 -13.87
N LYS A 203 6.64 2.68 -14.84
CA LYS A 203 7.74 3.36 -15.52
C LYS A 203 7.33 4.68 -16.22
N LYS A 204 6.05 4.85 -16.56
CA LYS A 204 5.54 6.12 -17.10
C LYS A 204 5.47 7.21 -16.03
N GLY A 205 5.40 6.84 -14.76
CA GLY A 205 5.36 7.76 -13.63
C GLY A 205 6.71 8.40 -13.27
N GLY A 206 7.81 7.79 -13.71
CA GLY A 206 9.16 8.29 -13.50
C GLY A 206 10.18 7.23 -13.18
#